data_09d170a96a37d67c74791ca424f1978c
#
_entry.id   09d170a96a37d67c74791ca424f1978c
#
_cell.length_a   1.000
_cell.length_b   1.000
_cell.length_c   1.000
_cell.angle_alpha   90.00
_cell.angle_beta   90.00
_cell.angle_gamma   90.00
#
_symmetry.space_group_name_H-M   'P 1'
#
loop_
_entity.id
_entity.type
_entity.pdbx_description
1 polymer ?
#
loop_
_entity_poly.entity_id
_entity_poly.type
_entity_poly.pdbx_seq_one_letter_code
_entity_poly.pdbx_strand_id
1 'polypeptide(L)'
;HKTIQFIVAALFIASACTDDRDNLMVNDQIGLLHSTYTETEIFRGMDTPYQLFVIKSGKGKQETEVSISVDETVLQSYNTDNGTSIQLLPSDCYTILQPALRLNDSDYRKAFDIKWNADRLSDLLSTGKEYGLPIQMSVVQNFISADDERLKTIIVPTIKEPYLQM
;
A
#
# COMPACT_ATOMS: atom_id res chain seq x y z
N HIS A 1 -44.84 -53.92 46.90
CA HIS A 1 -44.85 -53.03 45.71
C HIS A 1 -43.74 -52.02 45.83
N LYS A 2 -42.67 -52.23 45.07
CA LYS A 2 -41.57 -51.26 44.96
C LYS A 2 -41.77 -50.45 43.66
N THR A 3 -42.13 -49.21 43.78
CA THR A 3 -42.15 -48.26 42.69
C THR A 3 -40.71 -47.74 42.43
N ILE A 4 -40.18 -48.06 41.26
CA ILE A 4 -38.90 -47.56 40.84
C ILE A 4 -39.17 -46.24 40.13
N GLN A 5 -38.74 -45.14 40.74
CA GLN A 5 -38.75 -43.82 40.08
C GLN A 5 -37.51 -43.73 39.20
N PHE A 6 -37.73 -43.68 37.89
CA PHE A 6 -36.70 -43.32 36.94
C PHE A 6 -36.56 -41.78 36.93
N ILE A 7 -35.45 -41.32 37.48
CA ILE A 7 -35.02 -39.94 37.32
C ILE A 7 -34.33 -39.83 35.99
N VAL A 8 -35.01 -39.28 35.00
CA VAL A 8 -34.38 -38.89 33.73
C VAL A 8 -33.63 -37.57 33.98
N ALA A 9 -32.34 -37.67 34.15
CA ALA A 9 -31.46 -36.49 34.15
C ALA A 9 -31.33 -36.01 32.72
N ALA A 10 -32.04 -34.95 32.34
CA ALA A 10 -31.85 -34.26 31.08
C ALA A 10 -30.48 -33.50 31.16
N LEU A 11 -29.49 -34.06 30.51
CA LEU A 11 -28.20 -33.39 30.31
C LEU A 11 -28.38 -32.29 29.26
N PHE A 12 -28.57 -31.05 29.68
CA PHE A 12 -28.46 -29.92 28.81
C PHE A 12 -27.01 -29.74 28.43
N ILE A 13 -26.62 -30.25 27.27
CA ILE A 13 -25.39 -29.88 26.62
C ILE A 13 -25.60 -28.46 26.09
N ALA A 14 -25.16 -27.48 26.88
CA ALA A 14 -25.00 -26.14 26.36
C ALA A 14 -23.85 -26.21 25.33
N SER A 15 -24.20 -26.34 24.06
CA SER A 15 -23.28 -26.08 22.97
C SER A 15 -22.92 -24.60 23.07
N ALA A 16 -21.81 -24.31 23.73
CA ALA A 16 -21.17 -23.01 23.56
C ALA A 16 -20.72 -22.95 22.10
N CYS A 17 -21.54 -22.30 21.27
CA CYS A 17 -21.07 -21.81 20.00
C CYS A 17 -19.98 -20.79 20.31
N THR A 18 -18.74 -21.24 20.35
CA THR A 18 -17.61 -20.34 20.19
C THR A 18 -17.77 -19.72 18.82
N ASP A 19 -17.94 -18.41 18.81
CA ASP A 19 -18.05 -17.67 17.57
C ASP A 19 -16.67 -17.72 16.88
N ASP A 20 -16.48 -18.71 16.02
CA ASP A 20 -15.25 -18.92 15.26
C ASP A 20 -14.97 -17.82 14.24
N ARG A 21 -15.84 -16.79 14.18
CA ARG A 21 -15.65 -15.63 13.28
C ARG A 21 -14.37 -14.88 13.57
N ASP A 22 -13.93 -14.86 14.84
CA ASP A 22 -12.66 -14.20 15.20
C ASP A 22 -11.44 -14.95 14.65
N ASN A 23 -11.53 -16.26 14.42
CA ASN A 23 -10.44 -17.07 13.86
C ASN A 23 -10.37 -16.99 12.32
N LEU A 24 -11.42 -16.54 11.67
CA LEU A 24 -11.47 -16.31 10.22
C LEU A 24 -11.08 -14.90 9.82
N MET A 25 -10.89 -13.99 10.78
CA MET A 25 -10.48 -12.63 10.50
C MET A 25 -8.98 -12.58 10.20
N VAL A 26 -8.66 -12.01 9.05
CA VAL A 26 -7.29 -11.70 8.64
C VAL A 26 -6.65 -10.78 9.69
N ASN A 27 -5.42 -11.07 10.09
CA ASN A 27 -4.64 -10.22 10.99
C ASN A 27 -4.57 -8.78 10.43
N ASP A 28 -4.46 -7.82 11.33
CA ASP A 28 -4.30 -6.42 10.95
C ASP A 28 -3.05 -6.26 10.09
N GLN A 29 -3.25 -5.76 8.88
CA GLN A 29 -2.22 -5.58 7.88
C GLN A 29 -2.25 -4.16 7.35
N ILE A 30 -1.07 -3.67 7.01
CA ILE A 30 -0.93 -2.39 6.34
C ILE A 30 0.02 -2.54 5.16
N GLY A 31 -0.25 -1.89 4.07
CA GLY A 31 0.58 -1.95 2.89
C GLY A 31 0.19 -0.92 1.84
N LEU A 32 1.02 -0.80 0.83
CA LEU A 32 0.73 0.01 -0.34
C LEU A 32 -0.30 -0.70 -1.23
N LEU A 33 -1.27 0.05 -1.75
CA LEU A 33 -2.28 -0.49 -2.68
C LEU A 33 -1.63 -1.04 -3.95
N HIS A 34 -0.68 -0.29 -4.49
CA HIS A 34 0.13 -0.68 -5.65
C HIS A 34 1.56 -0.88 -5.20
N SER A 35 1.86 -2.09 -4.75
CA SER A 35 3.20 -2.49 -4.35
C SER A 35 3.99 -3.04 -5.53
N THR A 36 5.29 -3.17 -5.34
CA THR A 36 6.28 -3.69 -6.27
C THR A 36 6.56 -2.78 -7.46
N TYR A 37 5.58 -2.54 -8.32
CA TYR A 37 5.75 -1.73 -9.53
C TYR A 37 4.42 -1.09 -9.94
N THR A 38 4.46 0.17 -10.35
CA THR A 38 3.31 0.87 -10.90
C THR A 38 3.73 1.90 -11.94
N GLU A 39 2.97 2.03 -12.99
CA GLU A 39 3.12 3.08 -13.99
C GLU A 39 2.11 4.20 -13.74
N THR A 40 2.52 5.42 -13.97
CA THR A 40 1.62 6.57 -13.92
C THR A 40 1.78 7.44 -15.16
N GLU A 41 0.66 7.85 -15.72
CA GLU A 41 0.63 8.77 -16.86
C GLU A 41 0.51 10.21 -16.35
N ILE A 42 1.41 11.06 -16.81
CA ILE A 42 1.45 12.47 -16.46
C ILE A 42 1.09 13.25 -17.71
N PHE A 43 0.06 14.09 -17.60
CA PHE A 43 -0.35 14.97 -18.67
C PHE A 43 0.36 16.32 -18.52
N ARG A 44 1.01 16.77 -19.59
CA ARG A 44 1.67 18.07 -19.59
C ARG A 44 0.64 19.18 -19.34
N GLY A 45 0.96 20.08 -18.42
CA GLY A 45 0.09 21.19 -18.02
C GLY A 45 -0.98 20.87 -16.98
N MET A 46 -1.06 19.61 -16.52
CA MET A 46 -1.90 19.23 -15.38
C MET A 46 -1.08 19.15 -14.09
N ASP A 47 -1.52 19.84 -13.06
CA ASP A 47 -0.83 19.95 -11.77
C ASP A 47 -1.48 19.04 -10.71
N THR A 48 -2.00 17.89 -11.12
CA THR A 48 -2.63 16.93 -10.22
C THR A 48 -1.55 16.02 -9.60
N PRO A 49 -1.43 15.97 -8.28
CA PRO A 49 -0.47 15.09 -7.63
C PRO A 49 -0.83 13.61 -7.85
N TYR A 50 0.19 12.77 -7.92
CA TYR A 50 0.03 11.33 -7.84
C TYR A 50 -0.26 10.93 -6.39
N GLN A 51 -1.29 10.10 -6.21
CA GLN A 51 -1.67 9.59 -4.91
C GLN A 51 -1.17 8.16 -4.72
N LEU A 52 -0.20 7.99 -3.83
CA LEU A 52 0.28 6.68 -3.41
C LEU A 52 -0.55 6.22 -2.21
N PHE A 53 -1.47 5.30 -2.44
CA PHE A 53 -2.41 4.86 -1.43
C PHE A 53 -1.82 3.82 -0.48
N VAL A 54 -2.05 4.05 0.80
CA VAL A 54 -1.84 3.11 1.89
C VAL A 54 -3.18 2.51 2.28
N ILE A 55 -3.22 1.20 2.42
CA ILE A 55 -4.41 0.44 2.83
C ILE A 55 -4.15 -0.28 4.13
N LYS A 56 -5.09 -0.14 5.04
CA LYS A 56 -5.16 -0.86 6.29
C LYS A 56 -6.32 -1.86 6.22
N SER A 57 -6.06 -3.12 6.55
CA SER A 57 -7.04 -4.20 6.50
C SER A 57 -7.01 -5.03 7.79
N GLY A 58 -7.96 -5.94 7.93
CA GLY A 58 -8.13 -6.75 9.14
C GLY A 58 -9.19 -6.16 10.07
N LYS A 59 -9.03 -6.33 11.38
CA LYS A 59 -9.93 -5.77 12.40
C LYS A 59 -9.90 -4.24 12.42
N GLY A 60 -8.85 -3.64 11.87
CA GLY A 60 -8.77 -2.26 11.40
C GLY A 60 -8.85 -1.16 12.46
N LYS A 61 -8.90 -1.49 13.76
CA LYS A 61 -9.16 -0.52 14.83
C LYS A 61 -7.89 0.07 15.46
N GLN A 62 -6.72 -0.19 14.90
CA GLN A 62 -5.48 0.33 15.45
C GLN A 62 -5.07 1.62 14.72
N GLU A 63 -4.72 2.61 15.52
CA GLU A 63 -4.04 3.80 15.01
C GLU A 63 -2.59 3.44 14.66
N THR A 64 -2.10 4.00 13.59
CA THR A 64 -0.70 3.85 13.20
C THR A 64 -0.19 5.08 12.47
N GLU A 65 1.11 5.18 12.41
CA GLU A 65 1.82 6.17 11.62
C GLU A 65 2.70 5.46 10.60
N VAL A 66 2.65 5.94 9.36
CA VAL A 66 3.47 5.44 8.26
C VAL A 66 4.28 6.56 7.65
N SER A 67 5.46 6.25 7.18
CA SER A 67 6.31 7.20 6.48
C SER A 67 6.88 6.56 5.22
N ILE A 68 7.18 7.38 4.22
CA ILE A 68 7.86 6.95 3.01
C ILE A 68 9.20 7.64 2.84
N SER A 69 10.12 6.92 2.22
CA SER A 69 11.42 7.44 1.81
C SER A 69 11.79 6.90 0.44
N VAL A 70 12.64 7.62 -0.26
CA VAL A 70 13.23 7.13 -1.51
C VAL A 70 14.37 6.19 -1.15
N ASP A 71 14.30 4.95 -1.64
CA ASP A 71 15.32 3.93 -1.39
C ASP A 71 15.79 3.29 -2.69
N GLU A 72 16.98 3.65 -3.11
CA GLU A 72 17.57 3.16 -4.34
C GLU A 72 17.79 1.64 -4.33
N THR A 73 17.98 1.03 -3.17
CA THR A 73 18.13 -0.43 -3.08
C THR A 73 16.89 -1.18 -3.55
N VAL A 74 15.70 -0.60 -3.40
CA VAL A 74 14.46 -1.15 -3.93
C VAL A 74 14.51 -1.23 -5.47
N LEU A 75 15.03 -0.20 -6.11
CA LEU A 75 15.18 -0.16 -7.57
C LEU A 75 16.23 -1.16 -8.05
N GLN A 76 17.37 -1.23 -7.38
CA GLN A 76 18.46 -2.15 -7.73
C GLN A 76 18.00 -3.61 -7.63
N SER A 77 17.29 -3.96 -6.56
CA SER A 77 16.74 -5.30 -6.38
C SER A 77 15.73 -5.64 -7.48
N TYR A 78 14.82 -4.73 -7.78
CA TYR A 78 13.83 -4.93 -8.85
C TYR A 78 14.50 -5.16 -10.21
N ASN A 79 15.49 -4.33 -10.56
CA ASN A 79 16.21 -4.47 -11.81
C ASN A 79 16.93 -5.82 -11.91
N THR A 80 17.54 -6.27 -10.83
CA THR A 80 18.22 -7.57 -10.77
C THR A 80 17.24 -8.71 -10.95
N ASP A 81 16.12 -8.69 -10.23
CA ASP A 81 15.13 -9.76 -10.23
C ASP A 81 14.37 -9.87 -11.55
N ASN A 82 14.18 -8.75 -12.25
CA ASN A 82 13.39 -8.68 -13.48
C ASN A 82 14.21 -8.50 -14.76
N GLY A 83 15.53 -8.38 -14.65
CA GLY A 83 16.39 -8.16 -15.82
C GLY A 83 16.13 -6.82 -16.51
N THR A 84 15.73 -5.79 -15.75
CA THR A 84 15.44 -4.45 -16.25
C THR A 84 16.59 -3.48 -15.96
N SER A 85 16.53 -2.29 -16.58
CA SER A 85 17.56 -1.24 -16.44
C SER A 85 16.90 0.12 -16.15
N ILE A 86 15.87 0.12 -15.30
CA ILE A 86 15.19 1.33 -14.87
C ILE A 86 16.18 2.18 -14.06
N GLN A 87 16.30 3.46 -14.40
CA GLN A 87 17.19 4.40 -13.75
C GLN A 87 16.48 5.15 -12.62
N LEU A 88 17.25 5.57 -11.62
CA LEU A 88 16.74 6.37 -10.52
C LEU A 88 16.23 7.72 -11.03
N LEU A 89 14.98 8.05 -10.71
CA LEU A 89 14.40 9.34 -11.03
C LEU A 89 15.12 10.45 -10.25
N PRO A 90 15.67 11.48 -10.91
CA PRO A 90 16.32 12.59 -10.22
C PRO A 90 15.35 13.35 -9.29
N SER A 91 15.88 13.86 -8.19
CA SER A 91 15.09 14.54 -7.15
C SER A 91 14.43 15.85 -7.59
N ASP A 92 14.90 16.45 -8.69
CA ASP A 92 14.31 17.66 -9.28
C ASP A 92 13.06 17.38 -10.13
N CYS A 93 12.73 16.10 -10.34
CA CYS A 93 11.57 15.67 -11.11
C CYS A 93 10.29 15.52 -10.28
N TYR A 94 10.38 15.51 -8.95
CA TYR A 94 9.25 15.27 -8.07
C TYR A 94 9.39 15.98 -6.72
N THR A 95 8.26 16.08 -6.01
CA THR A 95 8.21 16.53 -4.62
C THR A 95 7.24 15.65 -3.85
N ILE A 96 7.68 15.04 -2.76
CA ILE A 96 6.82 14.35 -1.81
C ILE A 96 6.26 15.40 -0.84
N LEU A 97 4.94 15.66 -0.92
CA LEU A 97 4.34 16.75 -0.15
C LEU A 97 4.25 16.46 1.33
N GLN A 98 3.95 15.21 1.68
CA GLN A 98 3.90 14.74 3.07
C GLN A 98 4.55 13.38 3.15
N PRO A 99 5.75 13.26 3.76
CA PRO A 99 6.44 11.99 3.87
C PRO A 99 5.92 11.09 5.00
N ALA A 100 5.04 11.60 5.87
CA ALA A 100 4.44 10.85 6.97
C ALA A 100 2.93 11.06 7.01
N LEU A 101 2.20 9.98 7.32
CA LEU A 101 0.75 9.97 7.48
C LEU A 101 0.37 9.27 8.77
N ARG A 102 -0.64 9.82 9.45
CA ARG A 102 -1.30 9.16 10.56
C ARG A 102 -2.63 8.57 10.10
N LEU A 103 -2.83 7.27 10.33
CA LEU A 103 -4.10 6.59 10.14
C LEU A 103 -4.75 6.40 11.51
N ASN A 104 -5.92 6.99 11.68
CA ASN A 104 -6.73 6.78 12.87
C ASN A 104 -7.39 5.38 12.84
N ASP A 105 -8.06 5.01 13.90
CA ASP A 105 -8.75 3.73 14.01
C ASP A 105 -9.77 3.48 12.90
N SER A 106 -10.45 4.52 12.43
CA SER A 106 -11.46 4.48 11.37
C SER A 106 -10.92 4.65 9.95
N ASP A 107 -9.63 4.96 9.80
CA ASP A 107 -9.02 5.17 8.49
C ASP A 107 -8.56 3.85 7.89
N TYR A 108 -9.19 3.44 6.80
CA TYR A 108 -8.79 2.24 6.04
C TYR A 108 -7.92 2.55 4.82
N ARG A 109 -7.91 3.80 4.38
CA ARG A 109 -7.20 4.25 3.20
C ARG A 109 -6.78 5.71 3.35
N LYS A 110 -5.50 5.96 3.11
CA LYS A 110 -4.93 7.32 2.97
C LYS A 110 -3.91 7.35 1.86
N ALA A 111 -3.56 8.52 1.37
CA ALA A 111 -2.60 8.67 0.31
C ALA A 111 -1.46 9.61 0.69
N PHE A 112 -0.26 9.25 0.26
CA PHE A 112 0.85 10.18 0.12
C PHE A 112 0.70 10.90 -1.22
N ASP A 113 0.84 12.22 -1.22
CA ASP A 113 0.78 13.03 -2.43
C ASP A 113 2.18 13.31 -2.96
N ILE A 114 2.42 12.96 -4.22
CA ILE A 114 3.67 13.19 -4.92
C ILE A 114 3.39 14.11 -6.10
N LYS A 115 3.98 15.29 -6.08
CA LYS A 115 3.88 16.27 -7.14
C LYS A 115 4.99 16.06 -8.15
N TRP A 116 4.62 16.01 -9.43
CA TRP A 116 5.58 15.87 -10.51
C TRP A 116 6.00 17.24 -11.09
N ASN A 117 7.28 17.34 -11.42
CA ASN A 117 7.77 18.42 -12.27
C ASN A 117 7.70 17.97 -13.74
N ALA A 118 6.57 18.28 -14.39
CA ALA A 118 6.29 17.79 -15.74
C ALA A 118 7.32 18.25 -16.78
N ASP A 119 7.85 19.46 -16.67
CA ASP A 119 8.83 19.98 -17.61
C ASP A 119 10.16 19.21 -17.50
N ARG A 120 10.65 18.99 -16.27
CA ARG A 120 11.86 18.20 -16.04
C ARG A 120 11.69 16.74 -16.47
N LEU A 121 10.54 16.16 -16.18
CA LEU A 121 10.20 14.81 -16.63
C LEU A 121 10.16 14.71 -18.15
N SER A 122 9.56 15.66 -18.82
CA SER A 122 9.50 15.70 -20.28
C SER A 122 10.88 15.70 -20.90
N ASP A 123 11.78 16.56 -20.40
CA ASP A 123 13.15 16.63 -20.88
C ASP A 123 13.89 15.30 -20.63
N LEU A 124 13.73 14.72 -19.44
CA LEU A 124 14.40 13.51 -19.07
C LEU A 124 13.89 12.28 -19.87
N LEU A 125 12.58 12.14 -20.01
CA LEU A 125 11.97 11.01 -20.70
C LEU A 125 12.10 11.07 -22.22
N SER A 126 12.42 12.25 -22.78
CA SER A 126 12.74 12.39 -24.21
C SER A 126 13.97 11.61 -24.64
N THR A 127 14.82 11.21 -23.70
CA THR A 127 16.02 10.38 -23.96
C THR A 127 15.71 8.92 -24.29
N GLY A 128 14.43 8.49 -24.12
CA GLY A 128 14.00 7.11 -24.37
C GLY A 128 14.35 6.11 -23.28
N LYS A 129 14.91 6.56 -22.16
CA LYS A 129 15.23 5.71 -21.01
C LYS A 129 14.06 5.67 -20.04
N GLU A 130 13.92 4.55 -19.33
CA GLU A 130 12.97 4.42 -18.23
C GLU A 130 13.57 4.92 -16.93
N TYR A 131 12.78 5.69 -16.19
CA TYR A 131 13.12 6.18 -14.87
C TYR A 131 12.04 5.79 -13.88
N GLY A 132 12.46 5.47 -12.65
CA GLY A 132 11.55 5.07 -11.59
C GLY A 132 11.86 5.76 -10.27
N LEU A 133 10.82 6.03 -9.52
CA LEU A 133 10.88 6.53 -8.14
C LEU A 133 10.70 5.35 -7.19
N PRO A 134 11.77 4.84 -6.57
CA PRO A 134 11.68 3.74 -5.62
C PRO A 134 11.27 4.27 -4.25
N ILE A 135 10.17 3.74 -3.73
CA ILE A 135 9.61 4.12 -2.44
C ILE A 135 9.65 2.94 -1.49
N GLN A 136 10.17 3.18 -0.29
CA GLN A 136 10.07 2.30 0.87
C GLN A 136 9.16 2.93 1.91
N MET A 137 8.12 2.20 2.31
CA MET A 137 7.25 2.60 3.41
C MET A 137 7.73 1.94 4.71
N SER A 138 7.75 2.72 5.77
CA SER A 138 8.02 2.27 7.13
C SER A 138 6.78 2.44 7.99
N VAL A 139 6.51 1.47 8.84
CA VAL A 139 5.36 1.47 9.75
C VAL A 139 5.88 1.64 11.18
N VAL A 140 5.40 2.65 11.88
CA VAL A 140 5.74 2.91 13.29
C VAL A 140 4.78 2.14 14.18
N GLN A 141 5.24 1.00 14.68
CA GLN A 141 4.65 0.14 15.73
C GLN A 141 3.32 -0.57 15.43
N ASN A 142 3.23 -1.78 15.97
CA ASN A 142 2.05 -2.62 16.26
C ASN A 142 1.29 -3.25 15.07
N PHE A 143 1.68 -3.00 13.82
CA PHE A 143 1.13 -3.73 12.70
C PHE A 143 2.07 -4.87 12.29
N ILE A 144 1.52 -6.06 12.19
CA ILE A 144 2.18 -7.14 11.46
C ILE A 144 2.01 -6.77 9.98
N SER A 145 3.08 -6.22 9.39
CA SER A 145 3.09 -6.02 7.94
C SER A 145 2.96 -7.38 7.26
N ALA A 146 2.10 -7.47 6.30
CA ALA A 146 1.80 -8.73 5.64
C ALA A 146 3.03 -9.32 4.93
N ASP A 147 3.87 -8.47 4.37
CA ASP A 147 4.98 -8.85 3.51
C ASP A 147 5.82 -7.61 3.20
N ASP A 148 7.14 -7.75 3.22
CA ASP A 148 8.06 -6.67 2.83
C ASP A 148 7.77 -6.16 1.42
N GLU A 149 7.33 -7.02 0.52
CA GLU A 149 6.95 -6.65 -0.84
C GLU A 149 5.78 -5.65 -0.91
N ARG A 150 4.91 -5.64 0.10
CA ARG A 150 3.79 -4.67 0.19
C ARG A 150 4.18 -3.32 0.76
N LEU A 151 5.40 -3.18 1.26
CA LEU A 151 5.93 -1.94 1.84
C LEU A 151 6.77 -1.13 0.85
N LYS A 152 6.96 -1.62 -0.36
CA LYS A 152 7.81 -0.97 -1.35
C LYS A 152 7.18 -0.98 -2.74
N THR A 153 7.52 0.03 -3.51
CA THR A 153 7.07 0.15 -4.90
C THR A 153 8.05 0.99 -5.71
N ILE A 154 7.99 0.79 -7.02
CA ILE A 154 8.67 1.66 -7.98
C ILE A 154 7.61 2.31 -8.83
N ILE A 155 7.57 3.64 -8.81
CA ILE A 155 6.64 4.43 -9.62
C ILE A 155 7.37 4.89 -10.87
N VAL A 156 6.91 4.42 -12.03
CA VAL A 156 7.48 4.77 -13.34
C VAL A 156 6.57 5.76 -14.04
N PRO A 157 6.98 7.05 -14.13
CA PRO A 157 6.19 8.06 -14.81
C PRO A 157 6.37 7.98 -16.33
N THR A 158 5.29 8.18 -17.04
CA THR A 158 5.27 8.42 -18.48
C THR A 158 4.54 9.75 -18.78
N ILE A 159 5.00 10.46 -19.81
CA ILE A 159 4.35 11.72 -20.19
C ILE A 159 3.48 11.49 -21.40
N LYS A 160 2.25 11.97 -21.32
CA LYS A 160 1.34 12.07 -22.45
C LYS A 160 1.08 13.52 -22.79
N GLU A 161 1.14 13.83 -24.06
CA GLU A 161 0.67 15.11 -24.58
C GLU A 161 -0.86 15.12 -24.54
N PRO A 162 -1.48 16.25 -24.11
CA PRO A 162 -2.92 16.35 -24.18
C PRO A 162 -3.36 16.24 -25.65
N TYR A 163 -4.30 15.35 -25.91
CA TYR A 163 -4.88 15.26 -27.24
C TYR A 163 -5.59 16.57 -27.56
N LEU A 164 -5.03 17.35 -28.45
CA LEU A 164 -5.78 18.38 -29.13
C LEU A 164 -6.78 17.67 -30.05
N GLN A 165 -8.02 17.55 -29.63
CA GLN A 165 -9.10 17.19 -30.53
C GLN A 165 -9.26 18.40 -31.50
N MET A 166 -8.77 18.21 -32.70
CA MET A 166 -9.07 19.10 -33.79
C MET A 166 -10.44 18.78 -34.37
#